data_3cce7f1201581a3ca23566cd6dfc95fc
#
_entry.id   3cce7f1201581a3ca23566cd6dfc95fc
#
_cell.length_a   1.000
_cell.length_b   1.000
_cell.length_c   1.000
_cell.angle_alpha   90.00
_cell.angle_beta   90.00
_cell.angle_gamma   90.00
#
_symmetry.space_group_name_H-M   'P 1'
#
loop_
_entity.id
_entity.type
_entity.pdbx_description
1 polymer ?
#
loop_
_entity_poly.entity_id
_entity_poly.type
_entity_poly.pdbx_seq_one_letter_code
_entity_poly.pdbx_strand_id
1 'polypeptide(L)'
;MLVAIAWFGARVARDHHWVHDPGARATVRHGLLSWDGAFYADIAQRGYGALPRVGLRFFPLTPLLGRAVGWLGVGPRTGVVIVANVAALVAATLLVVLLRREGLPAATVTRAVWLFSLAPPAFVLVFGYAEATFLALAIGVFLGARTQRWGLVIALGLLAGASRPSGFIVAVPVVIEALRTFRAAPHRERAAQLAAAASPFVGAALYLAWVGHRFGDALLPYRVQTRANLKGSFTDPITSTTDALRGMFHGHIGTALHVPWMIVVVALIVVCFRRLPASYGAYAAITIASAVTSANLDSFERYALSAFPVVIALALVVRAGWQSRAAIALSAAAMTGYATLAFLHAYVP
;
A
#
# COMPACT_ATOMS: atom_id res chain seq x y z
N MET A 1 12.40 6.87 15.09
CA MET A 1 12.57 7.85 14.00
C MET A 1 11.26 8.58 13.70
N LEU A 2 10.17 7.93 13.30
CA LEU A 2 8.90 8.60 12.97
C LEU A 2 8.30 9.39 14.13
N VAL A 3 8.32 8.87 15.36
CA VAL A 3 7.88 9.61 16.54
C VAL A 3 8.74 10.86 16.77
N ALA A 4 10.06 10.77 16.55
CA ALA A 4 10.97 11.92 16.66
C ALA A 4 10.70 12.95 15.55
N ILE A 5 10.42 12.50 14.32
CA ILE A 5 10.05 13.38 13.20
C ILE A 5 8.70 14.07 13.47
N ALA A 6 7.71 13.32 13.96
CA ALA A 6 6.40 13.87 14.33
C ALA A 6 6.54 14.91 15.45
N TRP A 7 7.36 14.62 16.48
CA TRP A 7 7.63 15.54 17.58
C TRP A 7 8.40 16.78 17.13
N PHE A 8 9.43 16.60 16.31
CA PHE A 8 10.23 17.70 15.76
C PHE A 8 9.37 18.56 14.81
N GLY A 9 8.63 17.96 13.89
CA GLY A 9 7.72 18.65 12.99
C GLY A 9 6.63 19.42 13.75
N ALA A 10 6.05 18.82 14.80
CA ALA A 10 5.07 19.47 15.65
C ALA A 10 5.68 20.65 16.46
N ARG A 11 6.96 20.55 16.84
CA ARG A 11 7.68 21.62 17.55
C ARG A 11 8.01 22.77 16.61
N VAL A 12 8.58 22.49 15.43
CA VAL A 12 8.87 23.49 14.39
C VAL A 12 7.58 24.19 13.95
N ALA A 13 6.49 23.44 13.75
CA ALA A 13 5.21 24.01 13.38
C ALA A 13 4.63 24.95 14.46
N ARG A 14 4.78 24.61 15.75
CA ARG A 14 4.36 25.47 16.87
C ARG A 14 5.19 26.74 16.97
N ASP A 15 6.51 26.61 16.85
CA ASP A 15 7.44 27.73 17.01
C ASP A 15 7.33 28.75 15.86
N HIS A 16 6.82 28.35 14.68
CA HIS A 16 6.64 29.18 13.50
C HIS A 16 5.18 29.58 13.24
N HIS A 17 4.29 29.40 14.19
CA HIS A 17 2.86 29.70 14.06
C HIS A 17 2.13 28.99 12.90
N TRP A 18 2.72 27.92 12.32
CA TRP A 18 2.13 27.16 11.20
C TRP A 18 0.99 26.23 11.64
N VAL A 19 0.82 26.01 12.96
CA VAL A 19 -0.22 25.11 13.51
C VAL A 19 -1.52 25.87 13.83
N HIS A 20 -1.84 26.89 13.07
CA HIS A 20 -3.17 27.49 13.14
C HIS A 20 -4.23 26.64 12.42
N ASP A 21 -3.82 25.75 11.49
CA ASP A 21 -4.72 24.82 10.83
C ASP A 21 -5.27 23.78 11.82
N PRO A 22 -6.61 23.70 12.00
CA PRO A 22 -7.24 22.70 12.85
C PRO A 22 -6.92 21.25 12.43
N GLY A 23 -6.71 21.01 11.11
CA GLY A 23 -6.35 19.73 10.57
C GLY A 23 -4.96 19.28 11.04
N ALA A 24 -3.95 20.14 10.97
CA ALA A 24 -2.61 19.85 11.46
C ALA A 24 -2.60 19.52 12.95
N ARG A 25 -3.35 20.26 13.77
CA ARG A 25 -3.49 19.97 15.21
C ARG A 25 -4.13 18.60 15.45
N ALA A 26 -5.18 18.27 14.70
CA ALA A 26 -5.85 16.99 14.82
C ALA A 26 -4.90 15.84 14.40
N THR A 27 -4.15 16.00 13.32
CA THR A 27 -3.19 15.01 12.82
C THR A 27 -2.09 14.75 13.84
N VAL A 28 -1.48 15.78 14.39
CA VAL A 28 -0.45 15.66 15.43
C VAL A 28 -1.00 14.98 16.69
N ARG A 29 -2.24 15.30 17.10
CA ARG A 29 -2.88 14.70 18.26
C ARG A 29 -3.20 13.22 18.07
N HIS A 30 -3.61 12.81 16.87
CA HIS A 30 -3.92 11.42 16.56
C HIS A 30 -2.66 10.58 16.30
N GLY A 31 -1.51 11.19 15.98
CA GLY A 31 -0.22 10.51 15.79
C GLY A 31 -0.31 9.42 14.71
N LEU A 32 0.05 8.18 15.08
CA LEU A 32 0.02 7.04 14.15
C LEU A 32 -1.40 6.58 13.75
N LEU A 33 -2.44 7.14 14.35
CA LEU A 33 -3.84 6.91 13.97
C LEU A 33 -4.43 8.11 13.21
N SER A 34 -3.59 8.95 12.62
CA SER A 34 -4.03 10.07 11.78
C SER A 34 -4.57 9.59 10.43
N TRP A 35 -5.30 10.44 9.75
CA TRP A 35 -5.83 10.20 8.41
C TRP A 35 -6.68 8.93 8.33
N ASP A 36 -6.37 8.02 7.40
CA ASP A 36 -7.06 6.73 7.23
C ASP A 36 -6.97 5.86 8.50
N GLY A 37 -5.91 6.02 9.31
CA GLY A 37 -5.72 5.30 10.57
C GLY A 37 -6.85 5.54 11.58
N ALA A 38 -7.45 6.73 11.58
CA ALA A 38 -8.59 7.02 12.43
C ALA A 38 -9.80 6.14 12.08
N PHE A 39 -10.09 5.96 10.79
CA PHE A 39 -11.18 5.08 10.34
C PHE A 39 -10.93 3.62 10.71
N TYR A 40 -9.72 3.10 10.47
CA TYR A 40 -9.39 1.73 10.87
C TYR A 40 -9.52 1.51 12.38
N ALA A 41 -9.05 2.47 13.18
CA ALA A 41 -9.16 2.42 14.63
C ALA A 41 -10.63 2.49 15.11
N ASP A 42 -11.43 3.34 14.50
CA ASP A 42 -12.85 3.49 14.84
C ASP A 42 -13.66 2.26 14.41
N ILE A 43 -13.39 1.66 13.24
CA ILE A 43 -13.99 0.40 12.83
C ILE A 43 -13.59 -0.73 13.79
N ALA A 44 -12.31 -0.80 14.18
CA ALA A 44 -11.85 -1.79 15.16
C ALA A 44 -12.57 -1.66 16.49
N GLN A 45 -12.80 -0.45 16.98
CA GLN A 45 -13.40 -0.18 18.27
C GLN A 45 -14.92 -0.30 18.24
N ARG A 46 -15.60 0.33 17.27
CA ARG A 46 -17.06 0.54 17.26
C ARG A 46 -17.78 -0.25 16.16
N GLY A 47 -17.06 -0.78 15.19
CA GLY A 47 -17.62 -1.44 14.00
C GLY A 47 -18.17 -0.46 12.97
N TYR A 48 -18.52 -0.98 11.80
CA TYR A 48 -18.99 -0.18 10.66
C TYR A 48 -20.32 0.54 10.88
N GLY A 49 -21.20 -0.01 11.73
CA GLY A 49 -22.52 0.57 11.98
C GLY A 49 -22.49 1.91 12.73
N ALA A 50 -21.39 2.21 13.41
CA ALA A 50 -21.21 3.45 14.16
C ALA A 50 -20.54 4.58 13.34
N LEU A 51 -20.15 4.31 12.08
CA LEU A 51 -19.44 5.26 11.25
C LEU A 51 -20.32 5.76 10.08
N PRO A 52 -19.98 6.95 9.52
CA PRO A 52 -20.51 7.39 8.24
C PRO A 52 -20.23 6.36 7.13
N ARG A 53 -21.08 6.32 6.11
CA ARG A 53 -20.94 5.34 5.00
C ARG A 53 -19.59 5.41 4.28
N VAL A 54 -18.88 6.54 4.35
CA VAL A 54 -17.50 6.67 3.84
C VAL A 54 -16.53 5.68 4.50
N GLY A 55 -16.80 5.22 5.70
CA GLY A 55 -16.01 4.19 6.40
C GLY A 55 -16.06 2.82 5.71
N LEU A 56 -17.07 2.55 4.87
CA LEU A 56 -17.19 1.28 4.16
C LEU A 56 -16.10 1.07 3.09
N ARG A 57 -15.42 2.12 2.64
CA ARG A 57 -14.27 2.00 1.74
C ARG A 57 -13.04 1.31 2.39
N PHE A 58 -12.99 1.24 3.71
CA PHE A 58 -11.94 0.58 4.48
C PHE A 58 -12.31 -0.88 4.72
N PHE A 59 -11.57 -1.80 4.11
CA PHE A 59 -11.87 -3.23 4.14
C PHE A 59 -11.55 -3.86 5.50
N PRO A 60 -12.18 -5.01 5.83
CA PRO A 60 -12.33 -5.47 7.21
C PRO A 60 -11.10 -6.09 7.84
N LEU A 61 -10.12 -6.59 7.06
CA LEU A 61 -9.03 -7.41 7.63
C LEU A 61 -8.24 -6.66 8.70
N THR A 62 -7.74 -5.46 8.38
CA THR A 62 -6.90 -4.68 9.32
C THR A 62 -7.64 -4.30 10.61
N PRO A 63 -8.87 -3.75 10.57
CA PRO A 63 -9.57 -3.45 11.80
C PRO A 63 -10.00 -4.70 12.58
N LEU A 64 -10.29 -5.83 11.94
CA LEU A 64 -10.59 -7.09 12.64
C LEU A 64 -9.35 -7.64 13.35
N LEU A 65 -8.18 -7.62 12.71
CA LEU A 65 -6.92 -7.97 13.35
C LEU A 65 -6.60 -7.03 14.52
N GLY A 66 -6.79 -5.72 14.33
CA GLY A 66 -6.61 -4.73 15.39
C GLY A 66 -7.53 -4.97 16.58
N ARG A 67 -8.80 -5.34 16.34
CA ARG A 67 -9.73 -5.73 17.39
C ARG A 67 -9.27 -6.99 18.11
N ALA A 68 -8.84 -8.03 17.37
CA ALA A 68 -8.38 -9.28 17.96
C ALA A 68 -7.13 -9.07 18.84
N VAL A 69 -6.16 -8.27 18.38
CA VAL A 69 -5.00 -7.88 19.19
C VAL A 69 -5.42 -7.04 20.39
N GLY A 70 -6.43 -6.18 20.22
CA GLY A 70 -6.98 -5.36 21.30
C GLY A 70 -7.54 -6.18 22.48
N TRP A 71 -8.04 -7.41 22.24
CA TRP A 71 -8.49 -8.32 23.27
C TRP A 71 -7.38 -8.83 24.21
N LEU A 72 -6.11 -8.67 23.80
CA LEU A 72 -4.96 -8.95 24.68
C LEU A 72 -4.71 -7.85 25.74
N GLY A 73 -5.65 -6.92 25.92
CA GLY A 73 -5.60 -5.89 26.95
C GLY A 73 -5.09 -4.51 26.51
N VAL A 74 -4.60 -4.37 25.25
CA VAL A 74 -4.05 -3.08 24.73
C VAL A 74 -5.12 -2.17 24.12
N GLY A 75 -6.32 -2.67 23.93
CA GLY A 75 -7.44 -1.98 23.28
C GLY A 75 -7.36 -1.98 21.75
N PRO A 76 -8.52 -1.92 21.04
CA PRO A 76 -8.59 -2.08 19.59
C PRO A 76 -7.82 -1.02 18.79
N ARG A 77 -7.80 0.23 19.25
CA ARG A 77 -7.08 1.33 18.59
C ARG A 77 -5.57 1.10 18.57
N THR A 78 -4.99 0.73 19.71
CA THR A 78 -3.58 0.35 19.83
C THR A 78 -3.30 -0.94 19.05
N GLY A 79 -4.24 -1.90 19.08
CA GLY A 79 -4.16 -3.14 18.31
C GLY A 79 -3.97 -2.89 16.81
N VAL A 80 -4.64 -1.91 16.21
CA VAL A 80 -4.46 -1.54 14.79
C VAL A 80 -3.02 -1.08 14.51
N VAL A 81 -2.44 -0.27 15.39
CA VAL A 81 -1.04 0.19 15.25
C VAL A 81 -0.06 -0.98 15.40
N ILE A 82 -0.29 -1.88 16.36
CA ILE A 82 0.54 -3.08 16.55
C ILE A 82 0.48 -3.95 15.30
N VAL A 83 -0.71 -4.22 14.76
CA VAL A 83 -0.90 -5.00 13.53
C VAL A 83 -0.11 -4.40 12.37
N ALA A 84 -0.21 -3.07 12.14
CA ALA A 84 0.51 -2.41 11.07
C ALA A 84 2.03 -2.56 11.23
N ASN A 85 2.57 -2.34 12.43
CA ASN A 85 4.00 -2.41 12.68
C ASN A 85 4.56 -3.85 12.58
N VAL A 86 3.83 -4.85 13.10
CA VAL A 86 4.19 -6.27 12.94
C VAL A 86 4.12 -6.66 11.47
N ALA A 87 3.07 -6.26 10.74
CA ALA A 87 2.92 -6.53 9.33
C ALA A 87 4.04 -5.88 8.48
N ALA A 88 4.49 -4.66 8.83
CA ALA A 88 5.63 -4.01 8.18
C ALA A 88 6.93 -4.82 8.34
N LEU A 89 7.19 -5.33 9.55
CA LEU A 89 8.34 -6.20 9.82
C LEU A 89 8.23 -7.52 9.03
N VAL A 90 7.05 -8.13 9.01
CA VAL A 90 6.77 -9.36 8.24
C VAL A 90 6.97 -9.09 6.75
N ALA A 91 6.45 -7.98 6.20
CA ALA A 91 6.64 -7.61 4.79
C ALA A 91 8.11 -7.47 4.42
N ALA A 92 8.91 -6.76 5.24
CA ALA A 92 10.35 -6.61 5.03
C ALA A 92 11.08 -7.96 5.10
N THR A 93 10.72 -8.83 6.04
CA THR A 93 11.31 -10.17 6.18
C THR A 93 10.96 -11.06 4.98
N LEU A 94 9.68 -11.07 4.57
CA LEU A 94 9.24 -11.82 3.39
C LEU A 94 9.92 -11.30 2.12
N LEU A 95 10.16 -10.00 2.00
CA LEU A 95 10.90 -9.41 0.90
C LEU A 95 12.33 -9.97 0.84
N VAL A 96 13.04 -10.06 1.98
CA VAL A 96 14.37 -10.71 2.03
C VAL A 96 14.30 -12.14 1.51
N VAL A 97 13.34 -12.92 2.00
CA VAL A 97 13.19 -14.33 1.61
C VAL A 97 12.89 -14.44 0.10
N LEU A 98 11.96 -13.62 -0.40
CA LEU A 98 11.60 -13.60 -1.82
C LEU A 98 12.81 -13.27 -2.70
N LEU A 99 13.54 -12.21 -2.39
CA LEU A 99 14.68 -11.76 -3.20
C LEU A 99 15.85 -12.75 -3.18
N ARG A 100 16.08 -13.41 -2.05
CA ARG A 100 17.06 -14.52 -1.98
C ARG A 100 16.63 -15.71 -2.83
N ARG A 101 15.33 -16.02 -2.88
CA ARG A 101 14.77 -17.07 -3.73
C ARG A 101 14.87 -16.75 -5.22
N GLU A 102 14.78 -15.46 -5.58
CA GLU A 102 15.03 -14.98 -6.94
C GLU A 102 16.55 -14.99 -7.31
N GLY A 103 17.43 -15.40 -6.41
CA GLY A 103 18.86 -15.49 -6.65
C GLY A 103 19.59 -14.16 -6.65
N LEU A 104 19.00 -13.11 -6.08
CA LEU A 104 19.65 -11.80 -6.06
C LEU A 104 20.82 -11.74 -5.09
N PRO A 105 21.93 -11.04 -5.44
CA PRO A 105 23.07 -10.87 -4.56
C PRO A 105 22.71 -10.23 -3.23
N ALA A 106 23.36 -10.64 -2.14
CA ALA A 106 23.09 -10.17 -0.78
C ALA A 106 23.12 -8.63 -0.66
N ALA A 107 24.05 -7.96 -1.34
CA ALA A 107 24.14 -6.51 -1.35
C ALA A 107 22.89 -5.86 -2.00
N THR A 108 22.32 -6.48 -3.04
CA THR A 108 21.09 -6.00 -3.68
C THR A 108 19.87 -6.25 -2.77
N VAL A 109 19.82 -7.41 -2.11
CA VAL A 109 18.77 -7.72 -1.12
C VAL A 109 18.76 -6.69 0.00
N THR A 110 19.91 -6.44 0.61
CA THR A 110 20.06 -5.43 1.68
C THR A 110 19.63 -4.05 1.22
N ARG A 111 20.07 -3.63 0.03
CA ARG A 111 19.68 -2.34 -0.55
C ARG A 111 18.18 -2.25 -0.80
N ALA A 112 17.56 -3.31 -1.35
CA ALA A 112 16.12 -3.35 -1.59
C ALA A 112 15.31 -3.20 -0.30
N VAL A 113 15.72 -3.86 0.77
CA VAL A 113 15.06 -3.75 2.08
C VAL A 113 15.20 -2.35 2.67
N TRP A 114 16.38 -1.73 2.57
CA TRP A 114 16.57 -0.35 3.01
C TRP A 114 15.70 0.63 2.21
N LEU A 115 15.68 0.50 0.88
CA LEU A 115 14.87 1.35 0.01
C LEU A 115 13.37 1.11 0.24
N PHE A 116 12.94 -0.13 0.50
CA PHE A 116 11.56 -0.44 0.87
C PHE A 116 11.16 0.20 2.20
N SER A 117 11.98 0.05 3.22
CA SER A 117 11.69 0.54 4.57
C SER A 117 11.80 2.07 4.71
N LEU A 118 12.58 2.71 3.84
CA LEU A 118 12.82 4.15 3.84
C LEU A 118 12.24 4.84 2.59
N ALA A 119 11.43 4.13 1.77
CA ALA A 119 10.73 4.76 0.65
C ALA A 119 9.97 6.00 1.14
N PRO A 120 9.87 7.07 0.34
CA PRO A 120 9.22 8.31 0.76
C PRO A 120 7.84 8.12 1.40
N PRO A 121 6.94 7.26 0.88
CA PRO A 121 5.67 6.98 1.53
C PRO A 121 5.74 5.92 2.64
N ALA A 122 6.93 5.34 2.96
CA ALA A 122 7.01 4.20 3.88
C ALA A 122 6.63 4.54 5.34
N PHE A 123 6.54 5.81 5.70
CA PHE A 123 6.01 6.21 7.00
C PHE A 123 4.57 5.71 7.24
N VAL A 124 3.77 5.50 6.18
CA VAL A 124 2.41 4.94 6.31
C VAL A 124 2.41 3.48 6.78
N LEU A 125 3.52 2.74 6.62
CA LEU A 125 3.62 1.35 7.06
C LEU A 125 3.57 1.20 8.58
N VAL A 126 3.89 2.24 9.32
CA VAL A 126 3.85 2.24 10.80
C VAL A 126 2.61 2.95 11.34
N PHE A 127 1.84 3.63 10.48
CA PHE A 127 0.53 4.15 10.82
C PHE A 127 -0.47 3.01 10.94
N GLY A 128 -1.61 3.23 11.60
CA GLY A 128 -2.69 2.25 11.71
C GLY A 128 -3.43 2.02 10.39
N TYR A 129 -2.70 1.77 9.30
CA TYR A 129 -3.19 1.61 7.93
C TYR A 129 -3.20 0.15 7.48
N ALA A 130 -3.88 -0.14 6.36
CA ALA A 130 -3.90 -1.47 5.76
C ALA A 130 -2.67 -1.78 4.88
N GLU A 131 -1.84 -0.79 4.55
CA GLU A 131 -0.74 -0.93 3.60
C GLU A 131 0.28 -1.99 4.02
N ALA A 132 0.72 -1.96 5.26
CA ALA A 132 1.69 -2.92 5.76
C ALA A 132 1.12 -4.35 5.75
N THR A 133 -0.14 -4.51 6.20
CA THR A 133 -0.85 -5.80 6.17
C THR A 133 -0.98 -6.31 4.74
N PHE A 134 -1.42 -5.45 3.82
CA PHE A 134 -1.55 -5.81 2.41
C PHE A 134 -0.20 -6.19 1.78
N LEU A 135 0.88 -5.42 2.04
CA LEU A 135 2.21 -5.71 1.50
C LEU A 135 2.76 -7.04 2.02
N ALA A 136 2.58 -7.36 3.30
CA ALA A 136 2.96 -8.65 3.84
C ALA A 136 2.25 -9.80 3.11
N LEU A 137 0.95 -9.66 2.86
CA LEU A 137 0.14 -10.62 2.14
C LEU A 137 0.55 -10.71 0.67
N ALA A 138 0.74 -9.58 -0.01
CA ALA A 138 1.12 -9.54 -1.41
C ALA A 138 2.49 -10.18 -1.64
N ILE A 139 3.50 -9.84 -0.85
CA ILE A 139 4.85 -10.45 -0.94
C ILE A 139 4.77 -11.95 -0.60
N GLY A 140 3.94 -12.33 0.38
CA GLY A 140 3.67 -13.73 0.71
C GLY A 140 3.02 -14.50 -0.44
N VAL A 141 2.06 -13.89 -1.15
CA VAL A 141 1.44 -14.45 -2.37
C VAL A 141 2.50 -14.67 -3.47
N PHE A 142 3.35 -13.68 -3.72
CA PHE A 142 4.47 -13.84 -4.67
C PHE A 142 5.38 -15.02 -4.27
N LEU A 143 5.82 -15.06 -3.01
CA LEU A 143 6.67 -16.14 -2.51
C LEU A 143 5.99 -17.50 -2.65
N GLY A 144 4.71 -17.59 -2.28
CA GLY A 144 3.91 -18.81 -2.42
C GLY A 144 3.77 -19.26 -3.87
N ALA A 145 3.45 -18.35 -4.80
CA ALA A 145 3.29 -18.63 -6.22
C ALA A 145 4.64 -19.04 -6.86
N ARG A 146 5.73 -18.33 -6.55
CA ARG A 146 7.09 -18.64 -7.02
C ARG A 146 7.62 -19.98 -6.49
N THR A 147 7.11 -20.45 -5.37
CA THR A 147 7.45 -21.75 -4.77
C THR A 147 6.37 -22.81 -4.97
N GLN A 148 5.36 -22.53 -5.79
CA GLN A 148 4.23 -23.42 -6.11
C GLN A 148 3.46 -23.93 -4.88
N ARG A 149 3.46 -23.17 -3.79
CA ARG A 149 2.70 -23.47 -2.56
C ARG A 149 1.27 -22.93 -2.66
N TRP A 150 0.50 -23.52 -3.58
CA TRP A 150 -0.82 -23.01 -3.95
C TRP A 150 -1.80 -22.91 -2.77
N GLY A 151 -1.76 -23.85 -1.81
CA GLY A 151 -2.57 -23.74 -0.57
C GLY A 151 -2.27 -22.48 0.24
N LEU A 152 -0.99 -22.11 0.35
CA LEU A 152 -0.59 -20.84 0.99
C LEU A 152 -1.07 -19.64 0.17
N VAL A 153 -0.97 -19.70 -1.16
CA VAL A 153 -1.45 -18.63 -2.06
C VAL A 153 -2.95 -18.42 -1.90
N ILE A 154 -3.75 -19.51 -1.80
CA ILE A 154 -5.20 -19.41 -1.56
C ILE A 154 -5.49 -18.65 -0.26
N ALA A 155 -4.85 -19.03 0.84
CA ALA A 155 -5.07 -18.39 2.13
C ALA A 155 -4.67 -16.91 2.13
N LEU A 156 -3.46 -16.60 1.65
CA LEU A 156 -2.94 -15.23 1.61
C LEU A 156 -3.69 -14.36 0.59
N GLY A 157 -4.09 -14.93 -0.56
CA GLY A 157 -4.88 -14.24 -1.58
C GLY A 157 -6.25 -13.83 -1.07
N LEU A 158 -6.95 -14.73 -0.37
CA LEU A 158 -8.24 -14.46 0.26
C LEU A 158 -8.12 -13.29 1.27
N LEU A 159 -7.10 -13.32 2.12
CA LEU A 159 -6.83 -12.25 3.08
C LEU A 159 -6.43 -10.95 2.39
N ALA A 160 -5.66 -11.00 1.31
CA ALA A 160 -5.29 -9.82 0.53
C ALA A 160 -6.52 -9.14 -0.08
N GLY A 161 -7.44 -9.91 -0.65
CA GLY A 161 -8.73 -9.40 -1.15
C GLY A 161 -9.60 -8.76 -0.06
N ALA A 162 -9.56 -9.28 1.17
CA ALA A 162 -10.28 -8.74 2.31
C ALA A 162 -9.57 -7.55 2.99
N SER A 163 -8.36 -7.18 2.56
CA SER A 163 -7.55 -6.15 3.24
C SER A 163 -7.78 -4.74 2.71
N ARG A 164 -8.06 -4.59 1.40
CA ARG A 164 -8.29 -3.28 0.76
C ARG A 164 -9.01 -3.42 -0.59
N PRO A 165 -9.65 -2.34 -1.11
CA PRO A 165 -10.39 -2.38 -2.37
C PRO A 165 -9.60 -2.92 -3.56
N SER A 166 -8.31 -2.59 -3.67
CA SER A 166 -7.39 -3.05 -4.72
C SER A 166 -6.71 -4.39 -4.41
N GLY A 167 -7.07 -5.05 -3.32
CA GLY A 167 -6.43 -6.30 -2.86
C GLY A 167 -6.52 -7.45 -3.86
N PHE A 168 -7.55 -7.44 -4.73
CA PHE A 168 -7.71 -8.45 -5.78
C PHE A 168 -6.62 -8.39 -6.87
N ILE A 169 -5.86 -7.29 -6.98
CA ILE A 169 -4.79 -7.16 -7.99
C ILE A 169 -3.68 -8.22 -7.80
N VAL A 170 -3.53 -8.77 -6.60
CA VAL A 170 -2.59 -9.88 -6.37
C VAL A 170 -2.94 -11.16 -7.14
N ALA A 171 -4.14 -11.25 -7.73
CA ALA A 171 -4.48 -12.33 -8.66
C ALA A 171 -3.59 -12.32 -9.93
N VAL A 172 -3.12 -11.13 -10.36
CA VAL A 172 -2.30 -10.98 -11.57
C VAL A 172 -1.02 -11.82 -11.52
N PRO A 173 -0.14 -11.67 -10.51
CA PRO A 173 1.05 -12.53 -10.41
C PRO A 173 0.68 -14.01 -10.22
N VAL A 174 -0.40 -14.33 -9.52
CA VAL A 174 -0.85 -15.72 -9.32
C VAL A 174 -1.21 -16.35 -10.66
N VAL A 175 -1.99 -15.67 -11.49
CA VAL A 175 -2.37 -16.17 -12.84
C VAL A 175 -1.13 -16.37 -13.71
N ILE A 176 -0.20 -15.41 -13.74
CA ILE A 176 1.00 -15.51 -14.57
C ILE A 176 1.87 -16.70 -14.11
N GLU A 177 2.09 -16.87 -12.82
CA GLU A 177 2.89 -17.99 -12.31
C GLU A 177 2.18 -19.34 -12.47
N ALA A 178 0.85 -19.38 -12.30
CA ALA A 178 0.05 -20.59 -12.56
C ALA A 178 0.15 -21.02 -14.03
N LEU A 179 -0.02 -20.09 -14.98
CA LEU A 179 0.03 -20.39 -16.42
C LEU A 179 1.37 -20.99 -16.86
N ARG A 180 2.47 -20.68 -16.17
CA ARG A 180 3.81 -21.24 -16.47
C ARG A 180 3.89 -22.77 -16.26
N THR A 181 3.12 -23.29 -15.32
CA THR A 181 3.16 -24.71 -14.94
C THR A 181 1.84 -25.44 -15.24
N PHE A 182 0.78 -24.73 -15.59
CA PHE A 182 -0.58 -25.24 -15.69
C PHE A 182 -0.72 -26.46 -16.58
N ARG A 183 -0.08 -26.43 -17.76
CA ARG A 183 -0.19 -27.55 -18.77
C ARG A 183 0.45 -28.82 -18.26
N ALA A 184 1.56 -28.72 -17.53
CA ALA A 184 2.29 -29.88 -16.99
C ALA A 184 1.78 -30.34 -15.63
N ALA A 185 0.97 -29.51 -14.93
CA ALA A 185 0.48 -29.81 -13.59
C ALA A 185 -0.58 -30.94 -13.62
N PRO A 186 -0.61 -31.81 -12.59
CA PRO A 186 -1.69 -32.78 -12.41
C PRO A 186 -3.02 -32.08 -12.07
N HIS A 187 -4.15 -32.76 -12.25
CA HIS A 187 -5.48 -32.19 -12.08
C HIS A 187 -5.70 -31.50 -10.70
N ARG A 188 -5.20 -32.12 -9.62
CA ARG A 188 -5.29 -31.54 -8.26
C ARG A 188 -4.56 -30.19 -8.15
N GLU A 189 -3.40 -30.11 -8.76
CA GLU A 189 -2.60 -28.88 -8.75
C GLU A 189 -3.24 -27.80 -9.62
N ARG A 190 -3.77 -28.15 -10.81
CA ARG A 190 -4.55 -27.22 -11.65
C ARG A 190 -5.75 -26.63 -10.88
N ALA A 191 -6.48 -27.48 -10.16
CA ALA A 191 -7.59 -27.02 -9.32
C ALA A 191 -7.09 -26.06 -8.24
N ALA A 192 -5.97 -26.33 -7.59
CA ALA A 192 -5.36 -25.45 -6.59
C ALA A 192 -4.88 -24.12 -7.21
N GLN A 193 -4.32 -24.14 -8.43
CA GLN A 193 -3.91 -22.95 -9.19
C GLN A 193 -5.12 -22.05 -9.50
N LEU A 194 -6.22 -22.64 -9.97
CA LEU A 194 -7.47 -21.92 -10.26
C LEU A 194 -8.07 -21.32 -8.97
N ALA A 195 -8.11 -22.10 -7.89
CA ALA A 195 -8.56 -21.63 -6.59
C ALA A 195 -7.67 -20.50 -6.06
N ALA A 196 -6.35 -20.59 -6.25
CA ALA A 196 -5.42 -19.53 -5.88
C ALA A 196 -5.65 -18.24 -6.67
N ALA A 197 -5.90 -18.34 -7.98
CA ALA A 197 -6.20 -17.18 -8.83
C ALA A 197 -7.55 -16.53 -8.45
N ALA A 198 -8.54 -17.32 -8.04
CA ALA A 198 -9.85 -16.83 -7.63
C ALA A 198 -9.87 -16.27 -6.19
N SER A 199 -8.98 -16.73 -5.31
CA SER A 199 -9.03 -16.44 -3.86
C SER A 199 -9.05 -14.93 -3.51
N PRO A 200 -8.30 -14.03 -4.18
CA PRO A 200 -8.38 -12.61 -3.85
C PRO A 200 -9.73 -11.98 -4.17
N PHE A 201 -10.38 -12.45 -5.24
CA PHE A 201 -11.74 -12.01 -5.59
C PHE A 201 -12.77 -12.53 -4.58
N VAL A 202 -12.61 -13.78 -4.11
CA VAL A 202 -13.46 -14.34 -3.07
C VAL A 202 -13.33 -13.53 -1.78
N GLY A 203 -12.11 -13.17 -1.36
CA GLY A 203 -11.89 -12.34 -0.19
C GLY A 203 -12.57 -10.97 -0.27
N ALA A 204 -12.49 -10.30 -1.42
CA ALA A 204 -13.19 -9.06 -1.66
C ALA A 204 -14.72 -9.25 -1.70
N ALA A 205 -15.20 -10.30 -2.40
CA ALA A 205 -16.62 -10.59 -2.56
C ALA A 205 -17.32 -10.90 -1.22
N LEU A 206 -16.66 -11.58 -0.29
CA LEU A 206 -17.19 -11.83 1.05
C LEU A 206 -17.50 -10.53 1.80
N TYR A 207 -16.61 -9.54 1.71
CA TYR A 207 -16.87 -8.23 2.31
C TYR A 207 -18.01 -7.49 1.60
N LEU A 208 -17.98 -7.48 0.27
CA LEU A 208 -19.03 -6.82 -0.53
C LEU A 208 -20.41 -7.45 -0.31
N ALA A 209 -20.50 -8.78 -0.22
CA ALA A 209 -21.72 -9.48 0.10
C ALA A 209 -22.26 -9.11 1.48
N TRP A 210 -21.35 -9.03 2.50
CA TRP A 210 -21.72 -8.55 3.83
C TRP A 210 -22.24 -7.09 3.80
N VAL A 211 -21.58 -6.20 3.03
CA VAL A 211 -22.03 -4.82 2.87
C VAL A 211 -23.41 -4.78 2.19
N GLY A 212 -23.61 -5.56 1.13
CA GLY A 212 -24.90 -5.67 0.45
C GLY A 212 -26.02 -6.12 1.39
N HIS A 213 -25.77 -7.16 2.16
CA HIS A 213 -26.72 -7.66 3.15
C HIS A 213 -27.02 -6.63 4.25
N ARG A 214 -26.01 -5.94 4.76
CA ARG A 214 -26.15 -5.03 5.93
C ARG A 214 -26.61 -3.63 5.58
N PHE A 215 -26.26 -3.12 4.38
CA PHE A 215 -26.49 -1.73 3.96
C PHE A 215 -27.30 -1.59 2.67
N GLY A 216 -27.72 -2.70 2.06
CA GLY A 216 -28.59 -2.73 0.88
C GLY A 216 -27.89 -2.55 -0.48
N ASP A 217 -26.56 -2.27 -0.50
CA ASP A 217 -25.79 -2.06 -1.74
C ASP A 217 -24.38 -2.63 -1.58
N ALA A 218 -24.09 -3.76 -2.24
CA ALA A 218 -22.79 -4.42 -2.18
C ALA A 218 -21.65 -3.57 -2.76
N LEU A 219 -21.91 -2.70 -3.72
CA LEU A 219 -20.90 -1.86 -4.35
C LEU A 219 -20.72 -0.51 -3.65
N LEU A 220 -21.38 -0.27 -2.54
CA LEU A 220 -21.28 0.96 -1.78
C LEU A 220 -19.84 1.35 -1.40
N PRO A 221 -18.92 0.43 -1.04
CA PRO A 221 -17.50 0.74 -0.79
C PRO A 221 -16.81 1.43 -1.98
N TYR A 222 -17.10 1.00 -3.20
CA TYR A 222 -16.56 1.60 -4.42
C TYR A 222 -17.28 2.90 -4.78
N ARG A 223 -18.62 2.94 -4.67
CA ARG A 223 -19.40 4.15 -4.96
C ARG A 223 -19.05 5.34 -4.04
N VAL A 224 -18.77 5.09 -2.76
CA VAL A 224 -18.32 6.18 -1.88
C VAL A 224 -16.92 6.67 -2.25
N GLN A 225 -16.08 5.82 -2.83
CA GLN A 225 -14.73 6.18 -3.27
C GLN A 225 -14.76 7.17 -4.47
N THR A 226 -15.78 7.09 -5.33
CA THR A 226 -15.91 7.96 -6.52
C THR A 226 -16.47 9.36 -6.21
N ARG A 227 -16.72 9.70 -4.94
CA ARG A 227 -17.13 11.04 -4.56
C ARG A 227 -16.05 12.07 -4.88
N ALA A 228 -16.45 13.27 -5.30
CA ALA A 228 -15.55 14.34 -5.74
C ALA A 228 -14.52 14.76 -4.67
N ASN A 229 -14.89 14.68 -3.39
CA ASN A 229 -14.00 14.98 -2.27
C ASN A 229 -13.09 13.81 -1.85
N LEU A 230 -13.06 12.72 -2.61
CA LEU A 230 -12.20 11.55 -2.40
C LEU A 230 -11.38 11.31 -3.68
N LYS A 231 -11.59 10.16 -4.35
CA LYS A 231 -10.86 9.84 -5.60
C LYS A 231 -11.48 10.46 -6.85
N GLY A 232 -12.73 10.93 -6.74
CA GLY A 232 -13.48 11.45 -7.88
C GLY A 232 -13.96 10.34 -8.84
N SER A 233 -14.47 10.77 -10.00
CA SER A 233 -14.88 9.85 -11.05
C SER A 233 -13.71 9.12 -11.70
N PHE A 234 -14.00 8.05 -12.40
CA PHE A 234 -13.05 7.42 -13.31
C PHE A 234 -12.61 8.45 -14.36
N THR A 235 -11.30 8.64 -14.47
CA THR A 235 -10.70 9.56 -15.44
C THR A 235 -9.61 8.79 -16.20
N ASP A 236 -9.45 9.06 -17.49
CA ASP A 236 -8.37 8.42 -18.24
C ASP A 236 -6.99 8.91 -17.74
N PRO A 237 -5.96 8.02 -17.78
CA PRO A 237 -4.64 8.33 -17.23
C PRO A 237 -3.95 9.54 -17.87
N ILE A 238 -4.27 9.84 -19.13
CA ILE A 238 -3.66 10.98 -19.84
C ILE A 238 -4.22 12.28 -19.27
N THR A 239 -5.55 12.37 -19.12
CA THR A 239 -6.22 13.53 -18.52
C THR A 239 -5.76 13.74 -17.08
N SER A 240 -5.75 12.68 -16.24
CA SER A 240 -5.27 12.79 -14.86
C SER A 240 -3.82 13.29 -14.78
N THR A 241 -2.95 12.82 -15.67
CA THR A 241 -1.55 13.23 -15.72
C THR A 241 -1.39 14.67 -16.21
N THR A 242 -2.13 15.07 -17.25
CA THR A 242 -2.07 16.44 -17.77
C THR A 242 -2.64 17.44 -16.79
N ASP A 243 -3.67 17.10 -16.05
CA ASP A 243 -4.24 17.97 -15.02
C ASP A 243 -3.29 18.10 -13.82
N ALA A 244 -2.60 17.02 -13.44
CA ALA A 244 -1.54 17.07 -12.43
C ALA A 244 -0.37 17.97 -12.88
N LEU A 245 0.06 17.88 -14.14
CA LEU A 245 1.08 18.76 -14.74
C LEU A 245 0.63 20.22 -14.74
N ARG A 246 -0.60 20.51 -15.14
CA ARG A 246 -1.16 21.87 -15.11
C ARG A 246 -1.21 22.41 -13.69
N GLY A 247 -1.67 21.61 -12.71
CA GLY A 247 -1.68 21.97 -11.29
C GLY A 247 -0.31 22.38 -10.77
N MET A 248 0.77 21.73 -11.25
CA MET A 248 2.15 22.10 -10.92
C MET A 248 2.48 23.57 -11.27
N PHE A 249 2.04 24.04 -12.43
CA PHE A 249 2.28 25.41 -12.89
C PHE A 249 1.35 26.45 -12.23
N HIS A 250 0.30 26.01 -11.54
CA HIS A 250 -0.65 26.88 -10.83
C HIS A 250 -0.44 26.88 -9.30
N GLY A 251 0.71 26.41 -8.81
CA GLY A 251 1.10 26.52 -7.40
C GLY A 251 0.49 25.46 -6.47
N HIS A 252 -0.17 24.42 -7.01
CA HIS A 252 -0.66 23.29 -6.23
C HIS A 252 0.48 22.32 -5.92
N ILE A 253 1.27 22.60 -4.87
CA ILE A 253 2.48 21.85 -4.50
C ILE A 253 2.17 20.35 -4.26
N GLY A 254 1.02 20.01 -3.66
CA GLY A 254 0.61 18.63 -3.42
C GLY A 254 0.53 17.82 -4.72
N THR A 255 -0.10 18.38 -5.74
CA THR A 255 -0.22 17.76 -7.07
C THR A 255 1.10 17.72 -7.82
N ALA A 256 1.95 18.76 -7.65
CA ALA A 256 3.27 18.85 -8.26
C ALA A 256 4.21 17.71 -7.86
N LEU A 257 4.11 17.21 -6.63
CA LEU A 257 4.96 16.12 -6.13
C LEU A 257 4.70 14.77 -6.82
N HIS A 258 3.49 14.54 -7.36
CA HIS A 258 3.13 13.26 -7.97
C HIS A 258 3.80 13.02 -9.32
N VAL A 259 4.02 14.08 -10.11
CA VAL A 259 4.51 13.96 -11.51
C VAL A 259 5.92 13.38 -11.61
N PRO A 260 6.94 13.88 -10.88
CA PRO A 260 8.28 13.29 -10.89
C PRO A 260 8.25 11.80 -10.47
N TRP A 261 7.40 11.47 -9.51
CA TRP A 261 7.22 10.09 -9.07
C TRP A 261 6.64 9.20 -10.16
N MET A 262 5.63 9.67 -10.92
CA MET A 262 5.06 8.92 -12.03
C MET A 262 6.11 8.56 -13.06
N ILE A 263 6.95 9.51 -13.47
CA ILE A 263 8.03 9.29 -14.45
C ILE A 263 8.99 8.20 -13.93
N VAL A 264 9.45 8.34 -12.69
CA VAL A 264 10.36 7.37 -12.07
C VAL A 264 9.72 5.99 -11.97
N VAL A 265 8.47 5.90 -11.53
CA VAL A 265 7.76 4.63 -11.36
C VAL A 265 7.54 3.94 -12.71
N VAL A 266 7.14 4.68 -13.76
CA VAL A 266 6.98 4.12 -15.11
C VAL A 266 8.32 3.57 -15.63
N ALA A 267 9.41 4.33 -15.49
CA ALA A 267 10.75 3.86 -15.86
C ALA A 267 11.15 2.57 -15.09
N LEU A 268 10.84 2.51 -13.79
CA LEU A 268 11.13 1.34 -12.97
C LEU A 268 10.24 0.13 -13.31
N ILE A 269 9.00 0.34 -13.78
CA ILE A 269 8.16 -0.76 -14.31
C ILE A 269 8.81 -1.37 -15.55
N VAL A 270 9.38 -0.56 -16.44
CA VAL A 270 10.15 -1.07 -17.59
C VAL A 270 11.34 -1.92 -17.13
N VAL A 271 12.04 -1.49 -16.08
CA VAL A 271 13.12 -2.27 -15.46
C VAL A 271 12.59 -3.59 -14.87
N CYS A 272 11.40 -3.58 -14.21
CA CYS A 272 10.77 -4.81 -13.73
C CYS A 272 10.59 -5.83 -14.85
N PHE A 273 10.03 -5.43 -16.00
CA PHE A 273 9.85 -6.33 -17.14
C PHE A 273 11.17 -6.83 -17.76
N ARG A 274 12.24 -6.03 -17.68
CA ARG A 274 13.56 -6.38 -18.25
C ARG A 274 14.43 -7.23 -17.33
N ARG A 275 14.24 -7.12 -16.01
CA ARG A 275 15.17 -7.66 -15.01
C ARG A 275 14.56 -8.68 -14.04
N LEU A 276 13.24 -8.77 -13.99
CA LEU A 276 12.48 -9.63 -13.08
C LEU A 276 11.50 -10.51 -13.89
N PRO A 277 10.97 -11.60 -13.31
CA PRO A 277 9.89 -12.36 -13.95
C PRO A 277 8.70 -11.48 -14.31
N ALA A 278 7.99 -11.81 -15.40
CA ALA A 278 6.89 -11.00 -15.93
C ALA A 278 5.78 -10.69 -14.89
N SER A 279 5.57 -11.60 -13.94
CA SER A 279 4.60 -11.42 -12.84
C SER A 279 4.86 -10.15 -12.00
N TYR A 280 6.13 -9.77 -11.82
CA TYR A 280 6.51 -8.56 -11.08
C TYR A 280 6.16 -7.28 -11.84
N GLY A 281 6.54 -7.24 -13.13
CA GLY A 281 6.25 -6.09 -14.01
C GLY A 281 4.74 -5.90 -14.21
N ALA A 282 4.02 -7.00 -14.48
CA ALA A 282 2.57 -6.95 -14.68
C ALA A 282 1.81 -6.50 -13.42
N TYR A 283 2.19 -7.02 -12.25
CA TYR A 283 1.60 -6.57 -10.98
C TYR A 283 1.85 -5.08 -10.74
N ALA A 284 3.10 -4.61 -10.91
CA ALA A 284 3.43 -3.21 -10.73
C ALA A 284 2.67 -2.32 -11.72
N ALA A 285 2.62 -2.70 -13.01
CA ALA A 285 1.92 -1.95 -14.04
C ALA A 285 0.42 -1.82 -13.74
N ILE A 286 -0.26 -2.92 -13.38
CA ILE A 286 -1.71 -2.89 -13.09
C ILE A 286 -1.99 -2.13 -11.80
N THR A 287 -1.15 -2.25 -10.77
CA THR A 287 -1.29 -1.49 -9.53
C THR A 287 -1.20 0.01 -9.81
N ILE A 288 -0.22 0.45 -10.59
CA ILE A 288 -0.05 1.86 -10.97
C ILE A 288 -1.16 2.33 -11.91
N ALA A 289 -1.54 1.51 -12.91
CA ALA A 289 -2.66 1.83 -13.78
C ALA A 289 -3.93 2.09 -12.98
N SER A 290 -4.23 1.26 -11.97
CA SER A 290 -5.40 1.46 -11.09
C SER A 290 -5.32 2.75 -10.26
N ALA A 291 -4.12 3.24 -9.95
CA ALA A 291 -3.94 4.47 -9.18
C ALA A 291 -4.13 5.73 -10.04
N VAL A 292 -3.73 5.68 -11.32
CA VAL A 292 -3.82 6.84 -12.22
C VAL A 292 -5.16 6.96 -12.96
N THR A 293 -6.07 5.98 -12.80
CA THR A 293 -7.42 6.02 -13.37
C THR A 293 -8.44 6.76 -12.51
N SER A 294 -8.01 7.56 -11.56
CA SER A 294 -8.87 8.41 -10.72
C SER A 294 -8.63 9.88 -11.00
N ALA A 295 -9.67 10.71 -10.86
CA ALA A 295 -9.57 12.15 -11.08
C ALA A 295 -8.62 12.84 -10.08
N ASN A 296 -8.42 12.23 -8.90
CA ASN A 296 -7.51 12.73 -7.88
C ASN A 296 -6.35 11.74 -7.67
N LEU A 297 -5.12 12.21 -7.88
CA LEU A 297 -3.87 11.44 -7.70
C LEU A 297 -3.35 11.44 -6.26
N ASP A 298 -4.09 12.00 -5.31
CA ASP A 298 -3.72 11.97 -3.89
C ASP A 298 -3.32 10.55 -3.46
N SER A 299 -2.27 10.46 -2.66
CA SER A 299 -1.71 9.18 -2.20
C SER A 299 -1.07 8.32 -3.32
N PHE A 300 -0.72 8.88 -4.49
CA PHE A 300 -0.08 8.12 -5.58
C PHE A 300 1.18 7.39 -5.11
N GLU A 301 2.01 8.04 -4.31
CA GLU A 301 3.26 7.48 -3.77
C GLU A 301 2.98 6.24 -2.90
N ARG A 302 1.87 6.22 -2.17
CA ARG A 302 1.43 5.06 -1.36
C ARG A 302 1.05 3.88 -2.24
N TYR A 303 0.39 4.14 -3.39
CA TYR A 303 0.14 3.08 -4.38
C TYR A 303 1.42 2.60 -5.04
N ALA A 304 2.38 3.50 -5.31
CA ALA A 304 3.69 3.14 -5.84
C ALA A 304 4.46 2.23 -4.86
N LEU A 305 4.37 2.45 -3.55
CA LEU A 305 4.92 1.54 -2.54
C LEU A 305 4.19 0.19 -2.53
N SER A 306 2.87 0.18 -2.74
CA SER A 306 2.09 -1.06 -2.85
C SER A 306 2.52 -1.90 -4.07
N ALA A 307 3.00 -1.25 -5.13
CA ALA A 307 3.68 -1.87 -6.26
C ALA A 307 5.16 -2.20 -5.91
N PHE A 308 5.39 -2.95 -4.84
CA PHE A 308 6.72 -3.22 -4.27
C PHE A 308 7.79 -3.68 -5.27
N PRO A 309 7.49 -4.33 -6.43
CA PRO A 309 8.50 -4.63 -7.45
C PRO A 309 9.25 -3.39 -7.97
N VAL A 310 8.63 -2.21 -7.94
CA VAL A 310 9.28 -0.95 -8.30
C VAL A 310 10.50 -0.65 -7.40
N VAL A 311 10.38 -0.95 -6.11
CA VAL A 311 11.48 -0.80 -5.15
C VAL A 311 12.61 -1.81 -5.44
N ILE A 312 12.25 -3.04 -5.83
CA ILE A 312 13.24 -4.05 -6.26
C ILE A 312 13.97 -3.57 -7.51
N ALA A 313 13.25 -3.04 -8.50
CA ALA A 313 13.82 -2.50 -9.72
C ALA A 313 14.78 -1.33 -9.42
N LEU A 314 14.41 -0.42 -8.51
CA LEU A 314 15.30 0.64 -8.06
C LEU A 314 16.59 0.07 -7.45
N ALA A 315 16.48 -0.95 -6.60
CA ALA A 315 17.65 -1.60 -6.02
C ALA A 315 18.54 -2.30 -7.05
N LEU A 316 17.98 -2.75 -8.18
CA LEU A 316 18.75 -3.35 -9.28
C LEU A 316 19.47 -2.32 -10.14
N VAL A 317 18.92 -1.11 -10.28
CA VAL A 317 19.52 -0.02 -11.08
C VAL A 317 20.62 0.71 -10.31
N VAL A 318 20.40 0.93 -9.02
CA VAL A 318 21.38 1.62 -8.16
C VAL A 318 22.63 0.75 -7.98
N ARG A 319 23.80 1.28 -8.34
CA ARG A 319 25.09 0.59 -8.17
C ARG A 319 25.51 0.56 -6.70
N ALA A 320 26.38 -0.39 -6.36
CA ALA A 320 26.98 -0.48 -5.03
C ALA A 320 27.89 0.74 -4.72
N GLY A 321 28.28 0.86 -3.46
CA GLY A 321 29.14 1.95 -3.02
C GLY A 321 28.40 3.24 -2.71
N TRP A 322 28.94 4.39 -3.13
CA TRP A 322 28.41 5.71 -2.79
C TRP A 322 26.99 5.94 -3.33
N GLN A 323 26.67 5.43 -4.54
CA GLN A 323 25.34 5.58 -5.13
C GLN A 323 24.26 4.90 -4.28
N SER A 324 24.55 3.70 -3.74
CA SER A 324 23.64 3.01 -2.82
C SER A 324 23.40 3.81 -1.54
N ARG A 325 24.48 4.36 -0.96
CA ARG A 325 24.37 5.19 0.25
C ARG A 325 23.60 6.47 -0.02
N ALA A 326 23.87 7.14 -1.14
CA ALA A 326 23.17 8.34 -1.56
C ALA A 326 21.66 8.07 -1.81
N ALA A 327 21.32 7.00 -2.52
CA ALA A 327 19.93 6.63 -2.76
C ALA A 327 19.15 6.36 -1.47
N ILE A 328 19.76 5.62 -0.51
CA ILE A 328 19.15 5.35 0.80
C ILE A 328 19.00 6.65 1.60
N ALA A 329 20.02 7.51 1.61
CA ALA A 329 19.97 8.79 2.34
C ALA A 329 18.91 9.73 1.76
N LEU A 330 18.84 9.86 0.42
CA LEU A 330 17.80 10.64 -0.26
C LEU A 330 16.40 10.08 0.00
N SER A 331 16.25 8.76 -0.02
CA SER A 331 14.99 8.08 0.29
C SER A 331 14.53 8.38 1.73
N ALA A 332 15.46 8.30 2.70
CA ALA A 332 15.18 8.63 4.10
C ALA A 332 14.83 10.11 4.29
N ALA A 333 15.56 11.01 3.62
CA ALA A 333 15.28 12.45 3.67
C ALA A 333 13.91 12.77 3.08
N ALA A 334 13.58 12.17 1.92
CA ALA A 334 12.27 12.33 1.29
C ALA A 334 11.16 11.75 2.18
N MET A 335 11.34 10.57 2.79
CA MET A 335 10.38 10.01 3.74
C MET A 335 10.15 10.96 4.92
N THR A 336 11.21 11.57 5.45
CA THR A 336 11.11 12.56 6.52
C THR A 336 10.29 13.78 6.08
N GLY A 337 10.56 14.29 4.87
CA GLY A 337 9.82 15.40 4.29
C GLY A 337 8.33 15.09 4.11
N TYR A 338 8.00 13.96 3.47
CA TYR A 338 6.62 13.53 3.27
C TYR A 338 5.86 13.29 4.58
N ALA A 339 6.51 12.65 5.56
CA ALA A 339 5.92 12.46 6.89
C ALA A 339 5.65 13.81 7.58
N THR A 340 6.57 14.77 7.50
CA THR A 340 6.39 16.11 8.05
C THR A 340 5.22 16.82 7.39
N LEU A 341 5.14 16.81 6.03
CA LEU A 341 4.02 17.41 5.29
C LEU A 341 2.69 16.75 5.65
N ALA A 342 2.65 15.42 5.84
CA ALA A 342 1.45 14.72 6.27
C ALA A 342 1.00 15.14 7.68
N PHE A 343 1.93 15.32 8.62
CA PHE A 343 1.59 15.81 9.96
C PHE A 343 1.17 17.30 9.98
N LEU A 344 1.71 18.09 9.06
CA LEU A 344 1.31 19.49 8.87
C LEU A 344 0.01 19.66 8.06
N HIS A 345 -0.62 18.56 7.63
CA HIS A 345 -1.83 18.56 6.79
C HIS A 345 -1.63 19.17 5.39
N ALA A 346 -0.37 19.31 4.96
CA ALA A 346 0.00 19.85 3.66
C ALA A 346 0.14 18.76 2.56
N TYR A 347 0.06 17.50 2.94
CA TYR A 347 0.11 16.33 2.05
C TYR A 347 -0.87 15.26 2.55
N VAL A 348 -1.63 14.67 1.64
CA VAL A 348 -2.57 13.56 1.93
C VAL A 348 -1.85 12.24 1.67
N PRO A 349 -1.51 11.45 2.71
CA PRO A 349 -0.79 10.21 2.55
C PRO A 349 -1.65 9.06 2.00
#